data_aafa2343b1142f02e8b973b4e8049d9f
#
_entry.id   aafa2343b1142f02e8b973b4e8049d9f
#
_cell.length_a   1.000
_cell.length_b   1.000
_cell.length_c   1.000
_cell.angle_alpha   90.00
_cell.angle_beta   90.00
_cell.angle_gamma   90.00
#
_symmetry.space_group_name_H-M   'P 1'
#
loop_
_entity.id
_entity.type
_entity.pdbx_description
1 polymer ?
#
loop_
_entity_poly.entity_id
_entity_poly.type
_entity_poly.pdbx_seq_one_letter_code
_entity_poly.pdbx_strand_id
1 'polypeptide(L)'
;MVLLLLVCCLSEAAAIPARPSPPRLANDLAGLFTPAEVSRLESMLVAFDDSTSNQIAVVTVTDLEGYAPADYAVRIGLEWGVGSKEFNNGVVVLVKPKNASGAGQVSIQVGYGLEGAIPDIAAGRIIRDDMIPHFREEDYYGGVLAACEKLMAYASGEISVPREDGLDEEDIEAIVALLFTLLLFIIIVVLIVRKNGNGGGSSGGRGGGSPFIFFGPISGGGSRGGFGGGFGGGFGGFGGGSFGGGGASGSW
;
A
#
# COMPACT_ATOMS: atom_id res chain seq x y z
N MET A 1 16.34 -33.44 47.26
CA MET A 1 17.14 -32.51 46.44
C MET A 1 16.52 -32.54 45.03
N VAL A 2 15.52 -31.69 44.83
CA VAL A 2 14.76 -31.64 43.58
C VAL A 2 15.43 -30.60 42.67
N LEU A 3 16.10 -31.10 41.64
CA LEU A 3 16.73 -30.27 40.61
C LEU A 3 15.63 -29.76 39.69
N LEU A 4 15.25 -28.50 39.92
CA LEU A 4 14.30 -27.76 39.08
C LEU A 4 14.98 -27.47 37.74
N LEU A 5 14.71 -28.30 36.73
CA LEU A 5 15.13 -28.05 35.35
C LEU A 5 14.27 -26.89 34.80
N LEU A 6 14.81 -25.68 34.91
CA LEU A 6 14.28 -24.48 34.27
C LEU A 6 14.58 -24.60 32.76
N VAL A 7 13.66 -25.25 32.03
CA VAL A 7 13.68 -25.20 30.59
C VAL A 7 13.30 -23.77 30.19
N CYS A 8 14.33 -22.98 29.98
CA CYS A 8 14.20 -21.68 29.35
C CYS A 8 13.79 -21.92 27.89
N CYS A 9 12.48 -21.90 27.59
CA CYS A 9 11.99 -21.77 26.23
C CYS A 9 12.46 -20.41 25.75
N LEU A 10 13.61 -20.37 25.09
CA LEU A 10 13.98 -19.27 24.21
C LEU A 10 12.94 -19.29 23.10
N SER A 11 11.90 -18.48 23.24
CA SER A 11 11.11 -18.08 22.08
C SER A 11 12.11 -17.41 21.16
N GLU A 12 12.52 -18.10 20.07
CA GLU A 12 13.12 -17.41 18.94
C GLU A 12 12.08 -16.39 18.52
N ALA A 13 12.33 -15.13 18.87
CA ALA A 13 11.55 -14.03 18.36
C ALA A 13 11.72 -14.10 16.82
N ALA A 14 10.63 -14.24 16.10
CA ALA A 14 10.60 -14.20 14.64
C ALA A 14 11.45 -13.01 14.20
N ALA A 15 12.62 -13.27 13.67
CA ALA A 15 13.63 -12.25 13.45
C ALA A 15 13.65 -11.89 11.96
N ILE A 16 13.45 -10.61 11.67
CA ILE A 16 13.79 -10.06 10.37
C ILE A 16 15.26 -10.38 10.06
N PRO A 17 15.61 -10.80 8.83
CA PRO A 17 16.99 -11.09 8.47
C PRO A 17 17.89 -9.90 8.78
N ALA A 18 19.03 -10.17 9.38
CA ALA A 18 20.02 -9.12 9.62
C ALA A 18 20.42 -8.44 8.33
N ARG A 19 20.62 -7.13 8.37
CA ARG A 19 21.12 -6.37 7.24
C ARG A 19 22.41 -6.98 6.70
N PRO A 20 22.54 -7.19 5.39
CA PRO A 20 23.75 -7.77 4.81
C PRO A 20 24.98 -6.89 5.04
N SER A 21 26.11 -7.53 5.29
CA SER A 21 27.40 -6.87 5.43
C SER A 21 28.42 -7.54 4.51
N PRO A 22 28.94 -6.86 3.46
CA PRO A 22 28.66 -5.47 3.07
C PRO A 22 27.19 -5.26 2.64
N PRO A 23 26.68 -4.02 2.70
CA PRO A 23 25.33 -3.71 2.26
C PRO A 23 25.13 -4.03 0.78
N ARG A 24 23.95 -4.61 0.43
CA ARG A 24 23.56 -4.96 -0.93
C ARG A 24 22.11 -4.61 -1.16
N LEU A 25 21.77 -4.28 -2.40
CA LEU A 25 20.40 -4.05 -2.85
C LEU A 25 19.71 -5.34 -3.31
N ALA A 26 20.46 -6.29 -3.88
CA ALA A 26 19.96 -7.61 -4.27
C ALA A 26 20.35 -8.67 -3.23
N ASN A 27 19.38 -9.17 -2.46
CA ASN A 27 19.57 -10.10 -1.34
C ASN A 27 18.74 -11.37 -1.54
N ASP A 28 19.34 -12.37 -2.13
CA ASP A 28 18.72 -13.67 -2.39
C ASP A 28 18.96 -14.64 -1.21
N LEU A 29 18.15 -14.53 -0.16
CA LEU A 29 18.25 -15.41 1.02
C LEU A 29 17.51 -16.73 0.84
N ALA A 30 16.61 -16.82 -0.16
CA ALA A 30 15.91 -18.05 -0.50
C ALA A 30 16.63 -18.89 -1.54
N GLY A 31 17.70 -18.38 -2.17
CA GLY A 31 18.47 -19.09 -3.19
C GLY A 31 17.69 -19.31 -4.50
N LEU A 32 16.92 -18.30 -4.90
CA LEU A 32 16.09 -18.34 -6.11
C LEU A 32 16.86 -17.97 -7.38
N PHE A 33 17.97 -17.28 -7.23
CA PHE A 33 18.74 -16.71 -8.33
C PHE A 33 20.12 -17.36 -8.45
N THR A 34 20.62 -17.43 -9.65
CA THR A 34 22.02 -17.80 -9.88
C THR A 34 22.95 -16.64 -9.44
N PRO A 35 24.21 -16.92 -9.10
CA PRO A 35 25.17 -15.87 -8.76
C PRO A 35 25.32 -14.78 -9.83
N ALA A 36 25.18 -15.15 -11.10
CA ALA A 36 25.25 -14.21 -12.23
C ALA A 36 24.04 -13.27 -12.26
N GLU A 37 22.84 -13.79 -11.97
CA GLU A 37 21.59 -13.02 -11.87
C GLU A 37 21.62 -12.06 -10.70
N VAL A 38 22.07 -12.53 -9.51
CA VAL A 38 22.26 -11.65 -8.34
C VAL A 38 23.23 -10.51 -8.68
N SER A 39 24.36 -10.80 -9.31
CA SER A 39 25.33 -9.78 -9.68
C SER A 39 24.80 -8.78 -10.70
N ARG A 40 24.04 -9.24 -11.68
CA ARG A 40 23.40 -8.37 -12.67
C ARG A 40 22.34 -7.47 -12.04
N LEU A 41 21.48 -8.03 -11.19
CA LEU A 41 20.45 -7.29 -10.47
C LEU A 41 21.09 -6.23 -9.57
N GLU A 42 22.11 -6.60 -8.78
CA GLU A 42 22.85 -5.68 -7.91
C GLU A 42 23.43 -4.51 -8.72
N SER A 43 24.12 -4.80 -9.83
CA SER A 43 24.73 -3.76 -10.66
C SER A 43 23.69 -2.79 -11.24
N MET A 44 22.53 -3.28 -11.63
CA MET A 44 21.42 -2.48 -12.14
C MET A 44 20.85 -1.58 -11.04
N LEU A 45 20.59 -2.13 -9.87
CA LEU A 45 20.01 -1.39 -8.73
C LEU A 45 20.96 -0.34 -8.17
N VAL A 46 22.27 -0.65 -8.11
CA VAL A 46 23.31 0.30 -7.71
C VAL A 46 23.41 1.45 -8.71
N ALA A 47 23.44 1.14 -10.02
CA ALA A 47 23.48 2.19 -11.05
C ALA A 47 22.25 3.11 -11.00
N PHE A 48 21.09 2.57 -10.64
CA PHE A 48 19.88 3.34 -10.43
C PHE A 48 19.98 4.24 -9.19
N ASP A 49 20.45 3.72 -8.05
CA ASP A 49 20.70 4.50 -6.83
C ASP A 49 21.71 5.62 -7.09
N ASP A 50 22.83 5.32 -7.74
CA ASP A 50 23.87 6.31 -8.09
C ASP A 50 23.35 7.46 -8.97
N SER A 51 22.40 7.16 -9.87
CA SER A 51 21.88 8.15 -10.82
C SER A 51 20.71 8.97 -10.30
N THR A 52 19.88 8.40 -9.39
CA THR A 52 18.62 8.99 -8.95
C THR A 52 18.54 9.22 -7.43
N SER A 53 19.46 8.62 -6.69
CA SER A 53 19.42 8.49 -5.23
C SER A 53 18.22 7.70 -4.70
N ASN A 54 17.42 7.07 -5.56
CA ASN A 54 16.31 6.20 -5.17
C ASN A 54 16.81 4.77 -4.97
N GLN A 55 16.46 4.15 -3.87
CA GLN A 55 16.91 2.80 -3.52
C GLN A 55 15.82 1.77 -3.69
N ILE A 56 16.08 0.73 -4.46
CA ILE A 56 15.22 -0.45 -4.57
C ILE A 56 15.98 -1.63 -3.97
N ALA A 57 15.49 -2.18 -2.88
CA ALA A 57 16.04 -3.39 -2.26
C ALA A 57 15.18 -4.60 -2.61
N VAL A 58 15.79 -5.61 -3.21
CA VAL A 58 15.18 -6.91 -3.50
C VAL A 58 15.60 -7.88 -2.41
N VAL A 59 14.63 -8.55 -1.81
CA VAL A 59 14.86 -9.52 -0.74
C VAL A 59 14.03 -10.77 -1.00
N THR A 60 14.68 -11.91 -1.11
CA THR A 60 13.99 -13.20 -1.14
C THR A 60 14.16 -13.89 0.20
N VAL A 61 13.10 -14.52 0.71
CA VAL A 61 13.11 -15.25 1.98
C VAL A 61 12.38 -16.58 1.85
N THR A 62 12.74 -17.56 2.66
CA THR A 62 12.07 -18.87 2.67
C THR A 62 10.81 -18.89 3.49
N ASP A 63 10.71 -18.03 4.50
CA ASP A 63 9.57 -17.90 5.40
C ASP A 63 9.36 -16.44 5.82
N LEU A 64 8.14 -16.09 6.20
CA LEU A 64 7.76 -14.77 6.72
C LEU A 64 7.57 -14.77 8.24
N GLU A 65 7.93 -15.86 8.91
CA GLU A 65 7.88 -15.98 10.37
C GLU A 65 6.52 -15.57 10.98
N GLY A 66 5.44 -15.85 10.24
CA GLY A 66 4.08 -15.53 10.66
C GLY A 66 3.62 -14.09 10.41
N TYR A 67 4.46 -13.25 9.84
CA TYR A 67 4.07 -11.90 9.44
C TYR A 67 3.29 -11.89 8.12
N ALA A 68 2.43 -10.89 7.94
CA ALA A 68 1.91 -10.57 6.61
C ALA A 68 3.05 -10.07 5.70
N PRO A 69 3.01 -10.36 4.38
CA PRO A 69 4.09 -9.97 3.46
C PRO A 69 4.40 -8.47 3.48
N ALA A 70 3.37 -7.63 3.58
CA ALA A 70 3.53 -6.18 3.68
C ALA A 70 4.28 -5.78 4.95
N ASP A 71 3.85 -6.29 6.11
CA ASP A 71 4.46 -5.97 7.39
C ASP A 71 5.93 -6.41 7.45
N TYR A 72 6.22 -7.60 6.88
CA TYR A 72 7.58 -8.12 6.82
C TYR A 72 8.48 -7.24 5.95
N ALA A 73 7.99 -6.82 4.76
CA ALA A 73 8.73 -5.94 3.86
C ALA A 73 8.95 -4.55 4.45
N VAL A 74 7.94 -3.96 5.13
CA VAL A 74 8.08 -2.68 5.85
C VAL A 74 9.14 -2.79 6.94
N ARG A 75 9.14 -3.88 7.72
CA ARG A 75 10.16 -4.10 8.76
C ARG A 75 11.57 -4.21 8.18
N ILE A 76 11.76 -4.94 7.08
CA ILE A 76 13.03 -4.97 6.37
C ILE A 76 13.45 -3.55 5.98
N GLY A 77 12.55 -2.78 5.36
CA GLY A 77 12.82 -1.41 4.94
C GLY A 77 13.29 -0.52 6.08
N LEU A 78 12.63 -0.61 7.22
CA LEU A 78 12.96 0.16 8.42
C LEU A 78 14.26 -0.32 9.10
N GLU A 79 14.42 -1.63 9.31
CA GLU A 79 15.59 -2.18 10.01
C GLU A 79 16.87 -2.07 9.19
N TRP A 80 16.77 -2.26 7.88
CA TRP A 80 17.90 -2.08 6.99
C TRP A 80 18.14 -0.60 6.65
N GLY A 81 17.10 0.24 6.80
CA GLY A 81 17.16 1.66 6.51
C GLY A 81 17.17 1.96 5.01
N VAL A 82 16.38 1.20 4.22
CA VAL A 82 16.31 1.36 2.76
C VAL A 82 15.81 2.75 2.38
N GLY A 83 16.49 3.41 1.45
CA GLY A 83 16.24 4.81 1.10
C GLY A 83 16.94 5.80 2.03
N SER A 84 16.82 7.09 1.75
CA SER A 84 17.38 8.14 2.57
C SER A 84 16.38 8.62 3.62
N LYS A 85 16.87 9.01 4.80
CA LYS A 85 16.05 9.58 5.87
C LYS A 85 15.41 10.92 5.46
N GLU A 86 16.08 11.66 4.59
CA GLU A 86 15.64 12.98 4.14
C GLU A 86 14.51 12.88 3.12
N PHE A 87 14.63 11.94 2.18
CA PHE A 87 13.70 11.85 1.04
C PHE A 87 12.72 10.68 1.17
N ASN A 88 12.95 9.70 2.06
CA ASN A 88 12.13 8.50 2.22
C ASN A 88 11.89 7.76 0.87
N ASN A 89 12.94 7.68 0.05
CA ASN A 89 12.92 7.26 -1.35
C ASN A 89 13.38 5.81 -1.53
N GLY A 90 13.00 4.96 -0.61
CA GLY A 90 13.26 3.53 -0.65
C GLY A 90 12.08 2.72 -1.16
N VAL A 91 12.37 1.60 -1.83
CA VAL A 91 11.39 0.57 -2.21
C VAL A 91 11.91 -0.79 -1.76
N VAL A 92 11.05 -1.61 -1.18
CA VAL A 92 11.38 -3.00 -0.83
C VAL A 92 10.53 -3.94 -1.68
N VAL A 93 11.18 -4.81 -2.45
CA VAL A 93 10.57 -5.91 -3.19
C VAL A 93 10.86 -7.20 -2.46
N LEU A 94 9.86 -7.76 -1.82
CA LEU A 94 9.95 -8.99 -1.05
C LEU A 94 9.34 -10.14 -1.84
N VAL A 95 10.06 -11.27 -1.92
CA VAL A 95 9.57 -12.51 -2.54
C VAL A 95 9.79 -13.68 -1.60
N LYS A 96 8.71 -14.39 -1.28
CA LYS A 96 8.74 -15.69 -0.61
C LYS A 96 8.20 -16.73 -1.60
N PRO A 97 9.02 -17.68 -2.07
CA PRO A 97 8.58 -18.69 -3.02
C PRO A 97 7.54 -19.61 -2.42
N LYS A 98 6.78 -20.27 -3.28
CA LYS A 98 5.93 -21.39 -2.87
C LYS A 98 6.81 -22.52 -2.35
N ASN A 99 6.55 -22.99 -1.15
CA ASN A 99 7.28 -24.08 -0.50
C ASN A 99 6.39 -24.88 0.46
N ALA A 100 6.97 -25.76 1.27
CA ALA A 100 6.23 -26.57 2.24
C ALA A 100 5.49 -25.73 3.30
N SER A 101 5.93 -24.50 3.57
CA SER A 101 5.28 -23.57 4.54
C SER A 101 4.07 -22.84 3.94
N GLY A 102 3.78 -22.98 2.64
CA GLY A 102 2.58 -22.44 2.02
C GLY A 102 2.77 -21.83 0.63
N ALA A 103 1.76 -21.06 0.20
CA ALA A 103 1.71 -20.38 -1.08
C ALA A 103 2.89 -19.40 -1.25
N GLY A 104 3.24 -19.13 -2.51
CA GLY A 104 4.15 -18.03 -2.83
C GLY A 104 3.54 -16.69 -2.46
N GLN A 105 4.37 -15.79 -1.99
CA GLN A 105 3.95 -14.46 -1.54
C GLN A 105 4.94 -13.40 -2.00
N VAL A 106 4.41 -12.27 -2.42
CA VAL A 106 5.19 -11.13 -2.90
C VAL A 106 4.65 -9.84 -2.29
N SER A 107 5.53 -8.90 -2.02
CA SER A 107 5.15 -7.56 -1.58
C SER A 107 6.10 -6.52 -2.17
N ILE A 108 5.54 -5.41 -2.60
CA ILE A 108 6.27 -4.19 -2.95
C ILE A 108 5.84 -3.13 -1.95
N GLN A 109 6.77 -2.61 -1.17
CA GLN A 109 6.52 -1.55 -0.22
C GLN A 109 7.32 -0.31 -0.61
N VAL A 110 6.66 0.82 -0.60
CA VAL A 110 7.17 2.09 -1.11
C VAL A 110 7.33 3.08 0.04
N GLY A 111 8.47 3.74 0.10
CA GLY A 111 8.70 4.81 1.06
C GLY A 111 7.91 6.07 0.70
N TYR A 112 7.57 6.88 1.69
CA TYR A 112 6.73 8.07 1.55
C TYR A 112 7.12 9.03 0.41
N GLY A 113 8.43 9.17 0.16
CA GLY A 113 8.93 10.05 -0.89
C GLY A 113 8.64 9.60 -2.32
N LEU A 114 8.34 8.31 -2.50
CA LEU A 114 8.04 7.72 -3.80
C LEU A 114 6.55 7.36 -4.00
N GLU A 115 5.68 7.52 -2.99
CA GLU A 115 4.26 7.20 -3.11
C GLU A 115 3.57 7.99 -4.23
N GLY A 116 4.01 9.23 -4.47
CA GLY A 116 3.50 10.04 -5.58
C GLY A 116 3.89 9.52 -6.96
N ALA A 117 5.06 8.88 -7.09
CA ALA A 117 5.56 8.31 -8.34
C ALA A 117 5.10 6.85 -8.50
N ILE A 118 5.07 6.09 -7.41
CA ILE A 118 4.70 4.67 -7.36
C ILE A 118 3.52 4.49 -6.40
N PRO A 119 2.30 4.85 -6.79
CA PRO A 119 1.13 4.63 -5.94
C PRO A 119 0.79 3.14 -5.83
N ASP A 120 0.01 2.76 -4.80
CA ASP A 120 -0.36 1.37 -4.50
C ASP A 120 -0.96 0.63 -5.69
N ILE A 121 -1.74 1.33 -6.51
CA ILE A 121 -2.32 0.76 -7.72
C ILE A 121 -1.26 0.36 -8.76
N ALA A 122 -0.16 1.13 -8.87
CA ALA A 122 0.97 0.79 -9.74
C ALA A 122 1.72 -0.42 -9.20
N ALA A 123 2.05 -0.43 -7.90
CA ALA A 123 2.67 -1.57 -7.24
C ALA A 123 1.81 -2.85 -7.40
N GLY A 124 0.50 -2.73 -7.22
CA GLY A 124 -0.44 -3.84 -7.42
C GLY A 124 -0.50 -4.36 -8.86
N ARG A 125 -0.42 -3.47 -9.85
CA ARG A 125 -0.34 -3.87 -11.28
C ARG A 125 0.97 -4.59 -11.56
N ILE A 126 2.10 -4.07 -11.11
CA ILE A 126 3.40 -4.73 -11.28
C ILE A 126 3.38 -6.16 -10.70
N ILE A 127 2.87 -6.32 -9.49
CA ILE A 127 2.76 -7.65 -8.87
C ILE A 127 1.90 -8.58 -9.73
N ARG A 128 0.70 -8.14 -10.11
CA ARG A 128 -0.28 -8.99 -10.78
C ARG A 128 0.10 -9.30 -12.22
N ASP A 129 0.58 -8.30 -12.95
CA ASP A 129 0.71 -8.36 -14.39
C ASP A 129 2.16 -8.72 -14.82
N ASP A 130 3.16 -8.37 -14.00
CA ASP A 130 4.58 -8.59 -14.34
C ASP A 130 5.26 -9.66 -13.46
N MET A 131 4.92 -9.80 -12.15
CA MET A 131 5.60 -10.75 -11.29
C MET A 131 4.90 -12.11 -11.22
N ILE A 132 3.61 -12.14 -10.90
CA ILE A 132 2.88 -13.40 -10.66
C ILE A 132 2.87 -14.34 -11.88
N PRO A 133 2.72 -13.88 -13.13
CA PRO A 133 2.81 -14.76 -14.29
C PRO A 133 4.14 -15.50 -14.36
N HIS A 134 5.27 -14.83 -14.21
CA HIS A 134 6.61 -15.41 -14.15
C HIS A 134 6.75 -16.39 -12.98
N PHE A 135 6.27 -16.01 -11.79
CA PHE A 135 6.40 -16.85 -10.60
C PHE A 135 5.59 -18.15 -10.67
N ARG A 136 4.51 -18.18 -11.43
CA ARG A 136 3.76 -19.41 -11.72
C ARG A 136 4.51 -20.38 -12.61
N GLU A 137 5.44 -19.86 -13.42
CA GLU A 137 6.35 -20.62 -14.27
C GLU A 137 7.71 -20.87 -13.59
N GLU A 138 7.83 -20.55 -12.29
CA GLU A 138 9.06 -20.65 -11.48
C GLU A 138 10.20 -19.74 -11.97
N ASP A 139 9.92 -18.79 -12.88
CA ASP A 139 10.85 -17.76 -13.34
C ASP A 139 10.88 -16.57 -12.35
N TYR A 140 11.47 -16.81 -11.18
CA TYR A 140 11.56 -15.79 -10.14
C TYR A 140 12.43 -14.60 -10.55
N TYR A 141 13.52 -14.88 -11.26
CA TYR A 141 14.41 -13.82 -11.70
C TYR A 141 13.75 -12.91 -12.75
N GLY A 142 13.12 -13.48 -13.76
CA GLY A 142 12.39 -12.71 -14.78
C GLY A 142 11.31 -11.82 -14.19
N GLY A 143 10.50 -12.35 -13.27
CA GLY A 143 9.47 -11.57 -12.60
C GLY A 143 10.02 -10.42 -11.73
N VAL A 144 11.10 -10.65 -11.00
CA VAL A 144 11.75 -9.60 -10.19
C VAL A 144 12.41 -8.56 -11.09
N LEU A 145 13.08 -8.98 -12.17
CA LEU A 145 13.71 -8.07 -13.11
C LEU A 145 12.69 -7.14 -13.75
N ALA A 146 11.59 -7.69 -14.27
CA ALA A 146 10.51 -6.91 -14.88
C ALA A 146 9.89 -5.92 -13.88
N ALA A 147 9.71 -6.32 -12.62
CA ALA A 147 9.24 -5.43 -11.57
C ALA A 147 10.22 -4.29 -11.29
N CYS A 148 11.51 -4.58 -11.16
CA CYS A 148 12.54 -3.56 -10.92
C CYS A 148 12.62 -2.55 -12.07
N GLU A 149 12.59 -3.01 -13.33
CA GLU A 149 12.58 -2.13 -14.50
C GLU A 149 11.39 -1.17 -14.48
N LYS A 150 10.19 -1.65 -14.16
CA LYS A 150 9.00 -0.80 -14.04
C LYS A 150 9.06 0.15 -12.85
N LEU A 151 9.52 -0.33 -11.69
CA LEU A 151 9.68 0.52 -10.51
C LEU A 151 10.67 1.65 -10.76
N MET A 152 11.79 1.36 -11.45
CA MET A 152 12.75 2.37 -11.86
C MET A 152 12.13 3.40 -12.82
N ALA A 153 11.37 2.95 -13.82
CA ALA A 153 10.70 3.83 -14.78
C ALA A 153 9.65 4.75 -14.09
N TYR A 154 8.88 4.23 -13.13
CA TYR A 154 7.98 5.05 -12.33
C TYR A 154 8.73 6.05 -11.46
N ALA A 155 9.76 5.62 -10.75
CA ALA A 155 10.53 6.48 -9.85
C ALA A 155 11.32 7.56 -10.60
N SER A 156 11.73 7.31 -11.87
CA SER A 156 12.33 8.30 -12.76
C SER A 156 11.32 9.25 -13.42
N GLY A 157 10.02 9.00 -13.26
CA GLY A 157 8.97 9.77 -13.92
C GLY A 157 8.78 9.47 -15.41
N GLU A 158 9.39 8.40 -15.94
CA GLU A 158 9.23 7.97 -17.34
C GLU A 158 7.84 7.37 -17.59
N ILE A 159 7.24 6.78 -16.57
CA ILE A 159 5.87 6.25 -16.58
C ILE A 159 5.10 6.98 -15.49
N SER A 160 3.96 7.53 -15.85
CA SER A 160 2.96 8.01 -14.88
C SER A 160 1.76 7.08 -14.89
N VAL A 161 1.20 6.78 -13.71
CA VAL A 161 -0.14 6.18 -13.66
C VAL A 161 -1.09 7.22 -14.24
N PRO A 162 -1.89 6.91 -15.28
CA PRO A 162 -2.97 7.79 -15.66
C PRO A 162 -3.76 8.06 -14.38
N ARG A 163 -3.85 9.33 -13.97
CA ARG A 163 -4.83 9.70 -12.98
C ARG A 163 -6.15 9.18 -13.55
N GLU A 164 -6.83 8.32 -12.84
CA GLU A 164 -8.27 8.21 -13.02
C GLU A 164 -8.78 9.58 -12.57
N ASP A 165 -8.78 10.51 -13.53
CA ASP A 165 -9.31 11.83 -13.33
C ASP A 165 -10.74 11.58 -12.87
N GLY A 166 -11.00 11.95 -11.60
CA GLY A 166 -12.34 11.80 -11.06
C GLY A 166 -13.28 12.52 -12.02
N LEU A 167 -14.41 11.91 -12.33
CA LEU A 167 -15.47 12.33 -13.22
C LEU A 167 -15.03 13.45 -14.18
N ASP A 168 -14.87 13.14 -15.44
CA ASP A 168 -14.53 14.12 -16.48
C ASP A 168 -15.47 15.33 -16.37
N GLU A 169 -15.03 16.52 -16.79
CA GLU A 169 -15.91 17.70 -16.76
C GLU A 169 -17.27 17.42 -17.41
N GLU A 170 -17.30 16.60 -18.46
CA GLU A 170 -18.52 16.11 -19.10
C GLU A 170 -19.39 15.27 -18.16
N ASP A 171 -18.81 14.41 -17.35
CA ASP A 171 -19.54 13.60 -16.34
C ASP A 171 -20.10 14.47 -15.22
N ILE A 172 -19.34 15.47 -14.79
CA ILE A 172 -19.79 16.45 -13.78
C ILE A 172 -20.95 17.26 -14.34
N GLU A 173 -20.86 17.76 -15.58
CA GLU A 173 -21.96 18.48 -16.23
C GLU A 173 -23.20 17.61 -16.38
N ALA A 174 -23.03 16.34 -16.77
CA ALA A 174 -24.15 15.40 -16.88
C ALA A 174 -24.84 15.15 -15.53
N ILE A 175 -24.06 14.97 -14.46
CA ILE A 175 -24.58 14.78 -13.10
C ILE A 175 -25.30 16.04 -12.61
N VAL A 176 -24.73 17.23 -12.83
CA VAL A 176 -25.35 18.52 -12.47
C VAL A 176 -26.66 18.72 -13.25
N ALA A 177 -26.69 18.43 -14.54
CA ALA A 177 -27.89 18.51 -15.37
C ALA A 177 -28.98 17.53 -14.88
N LEU A 178 -28.59 16.31 -14.48
CA LEU A 178 -29.52 15.31 -13.93
C LEU A 178 -30.12 15.80 -12.61
N LEU A 179 -29.30 16.33 -11.71
CA LEU A 179 -29.75 16.86 -10.42
C LEU A 179 -30.67 18.07 -10.61
N PHE A 180 -30.36 18.94 -11.57
CA PHE A 180 -31.19 20.10 -11.89
C PHE A 180 -32.54 19.70 -12.46
N THR A 181 -32.60 18.71 -13.36
CA THR A 181 -33.85 18.19 -13.93
C THR A 181 -34.69 17.50 -12.87
N LEU A 182 -34.06 16.74 -11.94
CA LEU A 182 -34.74 16.13 -10.82
C LEU A 182 -35.35 17.17 -9.87
N LEU A 183 -34.60 18.23 -9.56
CA LEU A 183 -35.06 19.34 -8.74
C LEU A 183 -36.26 20.04 -9.39
N LEU A 184 -36.16 20.33 -10.70
CA LEU A 184 -37.25 20.94 -11.46
C LEU A 184 -38.51 20.08 -11.45
N PHE A 185 -38.34 18.76 -11.62
CA PHE A 185 -39.43 17.79 -11.55
C PHE A 185 -40.11 17.81 -10.18
N ILE A 186 -39.34 17.81 -9.09
CA ILE A 186 -39.87 17.91 -7.72
C ILE A 186 -40.66 19.20 -7.54
N ILE A 187 -40.14 20.33 -8.00
CA ILE A 187 -40.83 21.63 -7.92
C ILE A 187 -42.16 21.58 -8.68
N ILE A 188 -42.18 21.02 -9.88
CA ILE A 188 -43.41 20.89 -10.70
C ILE A 188 -44.43 20.03 -9.97
N VAL A 189 -44.01 18.88 -9.41
CA VAL A 189 -44.89 17.98 -8.66
C VAL A 189 -45.47 18.71 -7.44
N VAL A 190 -44.64 19.42 -6.69
CA VAL A 190 -45.11 20.21 -5.51
C VAL A 190 -46.11 21.30 -5.92
N LEU A 191 -45.87 21.99 -7.03
CA LEU A 191 -46.79 23.01 -7.55
C LEU A 191 -48.13 22.41 -8.00
N ILE A 192 -48.12 21.25 -8.66
CA ILE A 192 -49.33 20.53 -9.07
C ILE A 192 -50.13 20.08 -7.85
N VAL A 193 -49.46 19.50 -6.84
CA VAL A 193 -50.11 19.05 -5.60
C VAL A 193 -50.69 20.25 -4.86
N ARG A 194 -49.98 21.37 -4.76
CA ARG A 194 -50.51 22.62 -4.15
C ARG A 194 -51.69 23.21 -4.92
N LYS A 195 -51.65 23.16 -6.25
CA LYS A 195 -52.74 23.65 -7.09
C LYS A 195 -53.98 22.76 -6.99
N ASN A 196 -53.81 21.45 -6.85
CA ASN A 196 -54.93 20.51 -6.74
C ASN A 196 -55.48 20.40 -5.29
N GLY A 197 -54.75 20.92 -4.29
CA GLY A 197 -55.16 20.95 -2.89
C GLY A 197 -56.09 22.08 -2.49
N ASN A 198 -56.49 22.98 -3.42
CA ASN A 198 -57.35 24.15 -3.14
C ASN A 198 -58.80 23.96 -3.63
N GLY A 199 -59.36 22.78 -3.38
CA GLY A 199 -60.73 22.45 -3.72
C GLY A 199 -61.46 21.74 -2.59
N GLY A 200 -62.06 22.50 -1.69
CA GLY A 200 -63.32 22.10 -1.04
C GLY A 200 -63.27 21.38 0.33
N GLY A 201 -63.79 22.02 1.37
CA GLY A 201 -64.69 21.39 2.32
C GLY A 201 -64.17 21.12 3.73
N SER A 202 -64.35 22.07 4.57
CA SER A 202 -64.88 21.99 5.95
C SER A 202 -65.15 20.59 6.51
N SER A 203 -64.57 20.30 7.68
CA SER A 203 -65.23 19.82 8.90
C SER A 203 -64.33 18.97 9.78
N GLY A 204 -64.00 19.44 10.93
CA GLY A 204 -64.06 18.80 12.23
C GLY A 204 -63.31 17.48 12.47
N GLY A 205 -62.35 17.51 13.40
CA GLY A 205 -61.87 16.29 14.04
C GLY A 205 -60.54 16.45 14.76
N ARG A 206 -60.63 16.61 16.06
CA ARG A 206 -59.53 16.57 17.05
C ARG A 206 -58.71 15.28 16.93
N GLY A 207 -57.42 15.38 17.18
CA GLY A 207 -56.66 14.26 17.71
C GLY A 207 -55.24 14.10 17.21
N GLY A 208 -54.29 14.58 17.92
CA GLY A 208 -53.14 13.90 18.45
C GLY A 208 -52.07 13.33 17.49
N GLY A 209 -50.88 13.77 17.66
CA GLY A 209 -49.71 12.97 17.35
C GLY A 209 -48.76 13.51 16.27
N SER A 210 -47.93 14.44 16.63
CA SER A 210 -46.72 14.76 15.82
C SER A 210 -45.67 13.68 16.03
N PRO A 211 -45.16 13.04 14.98
CA PRO A 211 -43.85 12.37 15.06
C PRO A 211 -42.78 13.39 14.76
N PHE A 212 -42.16 13.93 15.77
CA PHE A 212 -40.91 14.65 15.68
C PHE A 212 -39.81 13.64 15.34
N ILE A 213 -39.29 13.67 14.14
CA ILE A 213 -38.03 13.03 13.81
C ILE A 213 -36.94 14.01 14.19
N PHE A 214 -36.29 13.73 15.29
CA PHE A 214 -35.16 14.46 15.82
C PHE A 214 -33.90 13.94 15.13
N PHE A 215 -33.37 14.70 14.17
CA PHE A 215 -32.00 14.50 13.70
C PHE A 215 -31.07 15.23 14.68
N GLY A 216 -30.49 14.45 15.60
CA GLY A 216 -29.41 14.92 16.45
C GLY A 216 -28.09 15.08 15.69
N PRO A 217 -27.30 16.10 15.99
CA PRO A 217 -25.98 16.26 15.37
C PRO A 217 -25.02 15.22 15.94
N ILE A 218 -24.40 14.45 15.05
CA ILE A 218 -23.30 13.54 15.40
C ILE A 218 -22.05 14.39 15.59
N SER A 219 -21.70 14.63 16.85
CA SER A 219 -20.43 15.21 17.25
C SER A 219 -19.33 14.17 17.11
N GLY A 220 -18.51 14.27 16.07
CA GLY A 220 -17.30 13.49 15.88
C GLY A 220 -16.17 14.03 16.76
N GLY A 221 -15.85 13.32 17.84
CA GLY A 221 -14.68 13.58 18.65
C GLY A 221 -13.41 13.15 17.96
N GLY A 222 -12.53 14.10 17.62
CA GLY A 222 -11.19 13.84 17.14
C GLY A 222 -10.31 13.32 18.28
N SER A 223 -9.69 12.18 18.07
CA SER A 223 -8.63 11.68 18.92
C SER A 223 -7.30 11.91 18.23
N ARG A 224 -6.57 12.92 18.70
CA ARG A 224 -5.15 13.12 18.42
C ARG A 224 -4.38 12.12 19.28
N GLY A 225 -3.75 11.14 18.63
CA GLY A 225 -2.70 10.31 19.23
C GLY A 225 -1.36 10.68 18.62
N GLY A 226 -0.61 11.54 19.27
CA GLY A 226 0.78 11.78 18.97
C GLY A 226 1.63 10.68 19.59
N PHE A 227 2.48 10.03 18.80
CA PHE A 227 3.61 9.27 19.29
C PHE A 227 4.89 9.88 18.74
N GLY A 228 5.55 10.65 19.59
CA GLY A 228 6.95 10.99 19.44
C GLY A 228 7.79 9.92 20.10
N GLY A 229 8.88 9.53 19.45
CA GLY A 229 9.87 8.64 20.01
C GLY A 229 11.07 8.60 19.08
N GLY A 230 12.01 9.53 19.26
CA GLY A 230 13.29 9.49 18.58
C GLY A 230 14.23 8.49 19.26
N PHE A 231 15.06 7.83 18.47
CA PHE A 231 16.38 7.35 18.89
C PHE A 231 17.32 7.43 17.68
N GLY A 232 18.41 8.13 17.91
CA GLY A 232 19.48 8.30 16.96
C GLY A 232 20.46 7.13 16.94
N GLY A 233 21.21 7.04 15.86
CA GLY A 233 22.36 6.16 15.73
C GLY A 233 22.64 5.94 14.25
N GLY A 234 23.61 6.70 13.70
CA GLY A 234 23.96 6.66 12.29
C GLY A 234 24.70 5.39 11.90
N PHE A 235 24.41 4.89 10.70
CA PHE A 235 25.27 3.99 9.93
C PHE A 235 25.20 4.39 8.47
N GLY A 236 26.35 4.67 7.83
CA GLY A 236 26.43 4.95 6.40
C GLY A 236 26.13 3.71 5.58
N GLY A 237 25.17 3.82 4.66
CA GLY A 237 24.90 2.75 3.70
C GLY A 237 23.46 2.55 3.27
N PHE A 238 22.47 2.78 4.08
CA PHE A 238 21.07 3.03 3.80
C PHE A 238 20.69 4.21 4.66
N GLY A 239 20.03 5.18 4.10
CA GLY A 239 19.83 6.48 4.75
C GLY A 239 18.73 6.54 5.80
N GLY A 240 18.05 5.43 6.14
CA GLY A 240 17.00 5.37 7.15
C GLY A 240 15.66 5.93 6.69
N GLY A 241 15.24 5.60 5.47
CA GLY A 241 13.91 5.98 4.95
C GLY A 241 12.76 5.46 5.80
N SER A 242 11.65 6.19 5.81
CA SER A 242 10.41 5.79 6.48
C SER A 242 9.42 5.21 5.47
N PHE A 243 8.73 4.16 5.90
CA PHE A 243 7.70 3.48 5.13
C PHE A 243 6.35 3.68 5.83
N GLY A 244 5.32 4.07 5.08
CA GLY A 244 3.99 4.36 5.61
C GLY A 244 2.94 3.29 5.38
N GLY A 245 3.34 2.17 4.79
CA GLY A 245 2.40 1.13 4.39
C GLY A 245 1.81 1.35 3.00
N GLY A 246 2.31 2.32 2.22
CA GLY A 246 2.06 2.41 0.78
C GLY A 246 2.71 1.25 0.06
N GLY A 247 1.98 0.61 -0.87
CA GLY A 247 2.47 -0.56 -1.61
C GLY A 247 1.37 -1.59 -1.88
N ALA A 248 1.79 -2.77 -2.32
CA ALA A 248 0.88 -3.87 -2.60
C ALA A 248 1.49 -5.22 -2.25
N SER A 249 0.62 -6.22 -2.07
CA SER A 249 1.02 -7.60 -1.85
C SER A 249 0.15 -8.55 -2.68
N GLY A 250 0.71 -9.71 -3.00
CA GLY A 250 0.03 -10.75 -3.77
C GLY A 250 0.47 -12.15 -3.37
N SER A 251 -0.25 -13.14 -3.86
CA SER A 251 0.07 -14.56 -3.68
C SER A 251 -0.23 -15.35 -4.94
N TRP A 252 0.47 -16.48 -5.13
CA TRP A 252 0.28 -17.39 -6.27
C TRP A 252 0.40 -18.88 -5.89
#